data_c92ce7ef3c99aae2555327f4b117d3bc
#
_entry.id   c92ce7ef3c99aae2555327f4b117d3bc
#
_cell.length_a   1.000
_cell.length_b   1.000
_cell.length_c   1.000
_cell.angle_alpha   90.00
_cell.angle_beta   90.00
_cell.angle_gamma   90.00
#
_symmetry.space_group_name_H-M   'P 1'
#
loop_
_entity.id
_entity.type
_entity.pdbx_description
1 polymer ?
#
loop_
_entity_poly.entity_id
_entity_poly.type
_entity_poly.pdbx_seq_one_letter_code
_entity_poly.pdbx_strand_id
1 'polypeptide(L)'
;VIIEPHVMIGAGTVIGDGCVIKSFSHIEGTTLGACCIIGPYARLRSGTNIDDGGKIGNFVETKNSTIGAGSKANHLTYIGDTTIGTGTNIGAGTITCNYDGFGKFKTLIGDRASIGSNTALVAPVSIGAGAIIGAGSTITADVPGDAIATTRSALDVRHGAASRYRSSRSNEAG
;
A
#
# COMPACT_ATOMS: atom_id res chain seq x y z
N VAL A 1 -21.73 4.75 12.85
CA VAL A 1 -21.08 4.83 11.53
C VAL A 1 -21.38 6.18 10.92
N ILE A 2 -20.38 6.84 10.34
CA ILE A 2 -20.53 8.09 9.60
C ILE A 2 -20.19 7.80 8.13
N ILE A 3 -21.10 8.12 7.23
CA ILE A 3 -20.90 7.96 5.78
C ILE A 3 -21.06 9.35 5.16
N GLU A 4 -19.97 9.87 4.59
CA GLU A 4 -19.95 11.16 3.92
C GLU A 4 -20.65 11.09 2.53
N PRO A 5 -20.99 12.23 1.92
CA PRO A 5 -21.61 12.27 0.59
C PRO A 5 -20.77 11.56 -0.50
N HIS A 6 -21.44 11.05 -1.53
CA HIS A 6 -20.82 10.41 -2.71
C HIS A 6 -20.04 9.12 -2.42
N VAL A 7 -20.35 8.44 -1.33
CA VAL A 7 -19.82 7.09 -1.07
C VAL A 7 -20.69 6.06 -1.80
N MET A 8 -20.04 5.10 -2.45
CA MET A 8 -20.71 3.96 -3.08
C MET A 8 -20.43 2.69 -2.25
N ILE A 9 -21.50 2.04 -1.80
CA ILE A 9 -21.43 0.80 -1.02
C ILE A 9 -22.13 -0.29 -1.83
N GLY A 10 -21.34 -1.25 -2.28
CA GLY A 10 -21.81 -2.42 -3.03
C GLY A 10 -22.25 -3.58 -2.13
N ALA A 11 -22.83 -4.58 -2.76
CA ALA A 11 -23.32 -5.78 -2.09
C ALA A 11 -22.22 -6.53 -1.33
N GLY A 12 -22.60 -7.25 -0.28
CA GLY A 12 -21.68 -8.05 0.56
C GLY A 12 -20.77 -7.23 1.45
N THR A 13 -21.03 -5.92 1.62
CA THR A 13 -20.25 -5.05 2.51
C THR A 13 -20.83 -5.07 3.93
N VAL A 14 -19.97 -5.27 4.92
CA VAL A 14 -20.27 -5.22 6.36
C VAL A 14 -19.41 -4.11 6.98
N ILE A 15 -20.03 -3.21 7.75
CA ILE A 15 -19.34 -2.06 8.36
C ILE A 15 -19.60 -2.10 9.87
N GLY A 16 -18.51 -2.24 10.65
CA GLY A 16 -18.55 -2.24 12.11
C GLY A 16 -18.84 -0.86 12.70
N ASP A 17 -19.04 -0.86 14.01
CA ASP A 17 -19.42 0.35 14.75
C ASP A 17 -18.32 1.42 14.74
N GLY A 18 -18.72 2.69 14.76
CA GLY A 18 -17.79 3.82 14.85
C GLY A 18 -16.97 4.10 13.60
N CYS A 19 -17.20 3.38 12.50
CA CYS A 19 -16.48 3.62 11.25
C CYS A 19 -16.83 4.99 10.63
N VAL A 20 -15.86 5.57 9.94
CA VAL A 20 -15.99 6.79 9.14
C VAL A 20 -15.63 6.48 7.69
N ILE A 21 -16.59 6.60 6.79
CA ILE A 21 -16.39 6.40 5.36
C ILE A 21 -16.43 7.76 4.68
N LYS A 22 -15.30 8.20 4.17
CA LYS A 22 -15.14 9.53 3.57
C LYS A 22 -15.55 9.56 2.11
N SER A 23 -15.88 10.75 1.65
CA SER A 23 -16.44 11.01 0.32
C SER A 23 -15.67 10.37 -0.82
N PHE A 24 -16.40 9.99 -1.86
CA PHE A 24 -15.90 9.39 -3.11
C PHE A 24 -15.22 8.04 -2.93
N SER A 25 -15.41 7.35 -1.81
CA SER A 25 -14.94 5.98 -1.62
C SER A 25 -15.92 4.99 -2.26
N HIS A 26 -15.37 3.90 -2.81
CA HIS A 26 -16.15 2.80 -3.38
C HIS A 26 -15.78 1.51 -2.66
N ILE A 27 -16.76 0.86 -2.03
CA ILE A 27 -16.59 -0.32 -1.19
C ILE A 27 -17.54 -1.42 -1.66
N GLU A 28 -17.04 -2.60 -1.92
CA GLU A 28 -17.85 -3.76 -2.30
C GLU A 28 -17.29 -5.06 -1.72
N GLY A 29 -18.14 -5.98 -1.24
CA GLY A 29 -17.74 -7.29 -0.74
C GLY A 29 -16.64 -7.24 0.32
N THR A 30 -16.69 -6.25 1.20
CA THR A 30 -15.65 -5.91 2.18
C THR A 30 -16.22 -5.99 3.60
N THR A 31 -15.42 -6.49 4.54
CA THR A 31 -15.74 -6.44 5.97
C THR A 31 -14.86 -5.43 6.67
N LEU A 32 -15.46 -4.49 7.38
CA LEU A 32 -14.78 -3.52 8.23
C LEU A 32 -15.10 -3.82 9.69
N GLY A 33 -14.07 -3.96 10.52
CA GLY A 33 -14.18 -3.98 11.98
C GLY A 33 -14.63 -2.63 12.54
N ALA A 34 -14.54 -2.48 13.84
CA ALA A 34 -14.94 -1.24 14.51
C ALA A 34 -13.94 -0.09 14.28
N CYS A 35 -14.42 1.15 14.29
CA CYS A 35 -13.62 2.38 14.27
C CYS A 35 -12.66 2.53 13.07
N CYS A 36 -12.95 1.88 11.96
CA CYS A 36 -12.15 2.03 10.74
C CYS A 36 -12.37 3.41 10.09
N ILE A 37 -11.34 3.93 9.45
CA ILE A 37 -11.40 5.18 8.68
C ILE A 37 -11.03 4.87 7.22
N ILE A 38 -11.98 5.08 6.30
CA ILE A 38 -11.83 4.75 4.89
C ILE A 38 -11.97 6.00 4.03
N GLY A 39 -11.03 6.21 3.15
CA GLY A 39 -11.04 7.29 2.17
C GLY A 39 -10.45 8.63 2.67
N PRO A 40 -10.71 9.74 1.95
CA PRO A 40 -11.54 9.80 0.73
C PRO A 40 -10.90 9.09 -0.48
N TYR A 41 -11.69 8.84 -1.53
CA TYR A 41 -11.22 8.21 -2.78
C TYR A 41 -10.53 6.84 -2.57
N ALA A 42 -10.98 6.06 -1.61
CA ALA A 42 -10.50 4.69 -1.42
C ALA A 42 -11.35 3.71 -2.26
N ARG A 43 -10.71 2.65 -2.77
CA ARG A 43 -11.40 1.56 -3.43
C ARG A 43 -11.17 0.25 -2.72
N LEU A 44 -12.19 -0.26 -2.05
CA LEU A 44 -12.14 -1.56 -1.38
C LEU A 44 -12.93 -2.57 -2.21
N ARG A 45 -12.23 -3.57 -2.72
CA ARG A 45 -12.80 -4.62 -3.57
C ARG A 45 -13.05 -5.89 -2.77
N SER A 46 -13.87 -6.74 -3.36
CA SER A 46 -14.30 -8.02 -2.76
C SER A 46 -13.14 -8.84 -2.19
N GLY A 47 -13.40 -9.47 -1.04
CA GLY A 47 -12.43 -10.25 -0.29
C GLY A 47 -11.50 -9.41 0.61
N THR A 48 -11.73 -8.10 0.71
CA THR A 48 -11.01 -7.24 1.65
C THR A 48 -11.62 -7.35 3.05
N ASN A 49 -10.77 -7.58 4.05
CA ASN A 49 -11.12 -7.55 5.46
C ASN A 49 -10.20 -6.56 6.18
N ILE A 50 -10.76 -5.61 6.90
CA ILE A 50 -10.03 -4.62 7.67
C ILE A 50 -10.45 -4.73 9.12
N ASP A 51 -9.51 -5.05 9.98
CA ASP A 51 -9.75 -5.20 11.41
C ASP A 51 -9.90 -3.84 12.11
N ASP A 52 -10.24 -3.87 13.40
CA ASP A 52 -10.56 -2.69 14.21
C ASP A 52 -9.51 -1.57 14.10
N GLY A 53 -9.96 -0.34 13.92
CA GLY A 53 -9.11 0.83 13.85
C GLY A 53 -8.22 0.93 12.62
N GLY A 54 -8.41 0.05 11.64
CA GLY A 54 -7.67 0.11 10.38
C GLY A 54 -7.94 1.39 9.60
N LYS A 55 -6.91 1.92 8.91
CA LYS A 55 -7.00 3.18 8.15
C LYS A 55 -6.57 2.99 6.72
N ILE A 56 -7.49 3.23 5.79
CA ILE A 56 -7.24 3.20 4.35
C ILE A 56 -7.53 4.59 3.80
N GLY A 57 -6.50 5.27 3.33
CA GLY A 57 -6.60 6.65 2.89
C GLY A 57 -6.87 6.81 1.40
N ASN A 58 -6.54 7.99 0.88
CA ASN A 58 -6.88 8.39 -0.47
C ASN A 58 -6.05 7.67 -1.54
N PHE A 59 -6.74 7.30 -2.61
CA PHE A 59 -6.15 6.60 -3.76
C PHE A 59 -5.48 5.27 -3.37
N VAL A 60 -6.04 4.60 -2.39
CA VAL A 60 -5.63 3.25 -2.00
C VAL A 60 -6.66 2.26 -2.53
N GLU A 61 -6.19 1.26 -3.25
CA GLU A 61 -7.00 0.15 -3.70
C GLU A 61 -6.61 -1.13 -2.95
N THR A 62 -7.61 -1.86 -2.46
CA THR A 62 -7.43 -3.17 -1.82
C THR A 62 -8.26 -4.24 -2.52
N LYS A 63 -7.75 -5.47 -2.58
CA LYS A 63 -8.45 -6.63 -3.13
C LYS A 63 -7.99 -7.92 -2.47
N ASN A 64 -8.93 -8.75 -2.06
CA ASN A 64 -8.63 -10.08 -1.51
C ASN A 64 -7.50 -10.03 -0.46
N SER A 65 -7.63 -9.12 0.51
CA SER A 65 -6.57 -8.81 1.47
C SER A 65 -7.11 -8.64 2.87
N THR A 66 -6.31 -9.01 3.87
CA THR A 66 -6.60 -8.78 5.28
C THR A 66 -5.66 -7.73 5.83
N ILE A 67 -6.19 -6.73 6.53
CA ILE A 67 -5.45 -5.63 7.12
C ILE A 67 -5.71 -5.65 8.63
N GLY A 68 -4.68 -6.01 9.39
CA GLY A 68 -4.77 -6.20 10.84
C GLY A 68 -5.06 -4.92 11.60
N ALA A 69 -5.50 -5.08 12.83
CA ALA A 69 -5.98 -3.99 13.68
C ALA A 69 -4.97 -2.84 13.81
N GLY A 70 -5.46 -1.61 13.70
CA GLY A 70 -4.66 -0.39 13.81
C GLY A 70 -3.66 -0.16 12.68
N SER A 71 -3.62 -1.01 11.67
CA SER A 71 -2.72 -0.86 10.52
C SER A 71 -3.20 0.24 9.57
N LYS A 72 -2.26 0.83 8.82
CA LYS A 72 -2.54 2.00 7.99
C LYS A 72 -1.89 1.89 6.62
N ALA A 73 -2.67 2.23 5.59
CA ALA A 73 -2.23 2.49 4.23
C ALA A 73 -2.92 3.78 3.77
N ASN A 74 -2.25 4.92 3.90
CA ASN A 74 -2.94 6.21 3.82
C ASN A 74 -2.95 6.85 2.44
N HIS A 75 -2.05 6.45 1.52
CA HIS A 75 -1.87 7.17 0.26
C HIS A 75 -1.39 6.29 -0.88
N LEU A 76 -2.05 6.41 -2.06
CA LEU A 76 -1.49 6.00 -3.37
C LEU A 76 -0.94 4.57 -3.41
N THR A 77 -1.66 3.60 -2.88
CA THR A 77 -1.15 2.25 -2.64
C THR A 77 -2.07 1.20 -3.27
N TYR A 78 -1.48 0.14 -3.83
CA TYR A 78 -2.22 -1.06 -4.19
C TYR A 78 -1.87 -2.23 -3.28
N ILE A 79 -2.88 -2.83 -2.66
CA ILE A 79 -2.78 -3.98 -1.76
C ILE A 79 -3.66 -5.10 -2.32
N GLY A 80 -3.05 -6.08 -2.98
CA GLY A 80 -3.73 -7.24 -3.56
C GLY A 80 -3.17 -8.56 -3.05
N ASP A 81 -4.06 -9.52 -2.77
CA ASP A 81 -3.72 -10.86 -2.29
C ASP A 81 -2.72 -10.84 -1.10
N THR A 82 -2.95 -9.95 -0.13
CA THR A 82 -2.00 -9.62 0.93
C THR A 82 -2.61 -9.84 2.31
N THR A 83 -1.80 -10.33 3.25
CA THR A 83 -2.12 -10.33 4.68
C THR A 83 -1.17 -9.39 5.40
N ILE A 84 -1.72 -8.39 6.09
CA ILE A 84 -0.99 -7.39 6.88
C ILE A 84 -1.32 -7.60 8.35
N GLY A 85 -0.32 -7.73 9.18
CA GLY A 85 -0.45 -7.86 10.64
C GLY A 85 -0.92 -6.57 11.32
N THR A 86 -0.98 -6.62 12.63
CA THR A 86 -1.47 -5.54 13.50
C THR A 86 -0.47 -4.39 13.60
N GLY A 87 -0.94 -3.14 13.62
CA GLY A 87 -0.11 -1.95 13.86
C GLY A 87 0.93 -1.66 12.78
N THR A 88 0.77 -2.22 11.61
CA THR A 88 1.70 -2.07 10.47
C THR A 88 1.43 -0.78 9.72
N ASN A 89 2.50 -0.14 9.26
CA ASN A 89 2.41 1.07 8.43
C ASN A 89 2.88 0.80 7.01
N ILE A 90 2.01 1.06 6.04
CA ILE A 90 2.31 0.97 4.61
C ILE A 90 2.56 2.38 4.07
N GLY A 91 3.76 2.64 3.60
CA GLY A 91 4.17 3.92 3.04
C GLY A 91 3.49 4.25 1.71
N ALA A 92 3.36 5.53 1.41
CA ALA A 92 2.74 6.02 0.19
C ALA A 92 3.41 5.45 -1.07
N GLY A 93 2.61 5.06 -2.07
CA GLY A 93 3.14 4.51 -3.32
C GLY A 93 3.62 3.07 -3.23
N THR A 94 3.34 2.36 -2.14
CA THR A 94 3.66 0.92 -2.03
C THR A 94 2.76 0.10 -2.94
N ILE A 95 3.35 -0.84 -3.66
CA ILE A 95 2.63 -1.78 -4.54
C ILE A 95 2.96 -3.20 -4.13
N THR A 96 1.94 -4.01 -3.87
CA THR A 96 2.08 -5.46 -3.80
C THR A 96 1.96 -6.03 -5.22
N CYS A 97 3.09 -6.48 -5.78
CA CYS A 97 3.14 -7.03 -7.13
C CYS A 97 2.68 -8.49 -7.07
N ASN A 98 1.37 -8.70 -7.08
CA ASN A 98 0.74 -10.01 -6.83
C ASN A 98 0.51 -10.86 -8.09
N TYR A 99 0.83 -10.35 -9.29
CA TYR A 99 0.57 -11.01 -10.56
C TYR A 99 1.81 -10.99 -11.46
N ASP A 100 2.23 -12.15 -11.95
CA ASP A 100 3.42 -12.32 -12.78
C ASP A 100 3.13 -12.46 -14.29
N GLY A 101 1.87 -12.24 -14.69
CA GLY A 101 1.40 -12.47 -16.06
C GLY A 101 0.67 -13.80 -16.24
N PHE A 102 0.79 -14.74 -15.31
CA PHE A 102 0.20 -16.08 -15.38
C PHE A 102 -0.59 -16.43 -14.11
N GLY A 103 -0.03 -16.19 -12.93
CA GLY A 103 -0.60 -16.55 -11.64
C GLY A 103 -0.61 -15.40 -10.65
N LYS A 104 -1.36 -15.60 -9.56
CA LYS A 104 -1.39 -14.67 -8.42
C LYS A 104 -0.71 -15.30 -7.22
N PHE A 105 0.06 -14.47 -6.54
CA PHE A 105 0.86 -14.85 -5.40
C PHE A 105 0.58 -13.94 -4.21
N LYS A 106 0.85 -14.44 -3.01
CA LYS A 106 0.55 -13.73 -1.76
C LYS A 106 1.75 -12.97 -1.23
N THR A 107 1.45 -11.82 -0.63
CA THR A 107 2.37 -11.05 0.21
C THR A 107 1.95 -11.19 1.66
N LEU A 108 2.89 -11.50 2.55
CA LEU A 108 2.67 -11.54 4.00
C LEU A 108 3.49 -10.45 4.67
N ILE A 109 2.85 -9.62 5.49
CA ILE A 109 3.52 -8.55 6.24
C ILE A 109 3.15 -8.72 7.70
N GLY A 110 4.17 -8.92 8.53
CA GLY A 110 4.00 -9.17 9.96
C GLY A 110 3.59 -7.92 10.76
N ASP A 111 3.31 -8.15 12.04
CA ASP A 111 2.89 -7.10 12.97
C ASP A 111 3.94 -6.01 13.10
N ARG A 112 3.50 -4.75 13.24
CA ARG A 112 4.35 -3.57 13.49
C ARG A 112 5.46 -3.36 12.46
N ALA A 113 5.36 -3.98 11.29
CA ALA A 113 6.29 -3.71 10.20
C ALA A 113 6.10 -2.29 9.64
N SER A 114 7.14 -1.72 9.09
CA SER A 114 7.12 -0.40 8.45
C SER A 114 7.62 -0.51 7.03
N ILE A 115 6.74 -0.31 6.07
CA ILE A 115 7.07 -0.33 4.65
C ILE A 115 7.30 1.12 4.19
N GLY A 116 8.50 1.41 3.71
CA GLY A 116 8.85 2.74 3.21
C GLY A 116 8.10 3.10 1.93
N SER A 117 7.97 4.39 1.68
CA SER A 117 7.26 4.90 0.49
C SER A 117 7.89 4.43 -0.82
N ASN A 118 7.08 4.30 -1.87
CA ASN A 118 7.50 3.85 -3.21
C ASN A 118 8.22 2.48 -3.19
N THR A 119 7.75 1.57 -2.36
CA THR A 119 8.26 0.20 -2.29
C THR A 119 7.44 -0.72 -3.17
N ALA A 120 8.11 -1.58 -3.96
CA ALA A 120 7.49 -2.70 -4.65
C ALA A 120 7.78 -3.99 -3.86
N LEU A 121 6.72 -4.70 -3.45
CA LEU A 121 6.81 -6.01 -2.82
C LEU A 121 6.44 -7.07 -3.86
N VAL A 122 7.43 -7.79 -4.37
CA VAL A 122 7.23 -8.77 -5.46
C VAL A 122 6.86 -10.12 -4.85
N ALA A 123 5.59 -10.46 -4.94
CA ALA A 123 5.06 -11.72 -4.41
C ALA A 123 5.52 -12.95 -5.22
N PRO A 124 5.71 -14.14 -4.59
CA PRO A 124 5.49 -14.39 -3.18
C PRO A 124 6.60 -13.80 -2.30
N VAL A 125 6.25 -13.11 -1.23
CA VAL A 125 7.22 -12.49 -0.32
C VAL A 125 6.64 -12.35 1.09
N SER A 126 7.48 -12.54 2.10
CA SER A 126 7.14 -12.37 3.51
C SER A 126 8.03 -11.32 4.17
N ILE A 127 7.41 -10.34 4.80
CA ILE A 127 8.09 -9.33 5.61
C ILE A 127 7.81 -9.65 7.08
N GLY A 128 8.82 -9.93 7.86
CA GLY A 128 8.69 -10.32 9.26
C GLY A 128 8.19 -9.19 10.17
N ALA A 129 7.70 -9.57 11.34
CA ALA A 129 7.19 -8.61 12.33
C ALA A 129 8.28 -7.61 12.74
N GLY A 130 7.92 -6.33 12.88
CA GLY A 130 8.85 -5.25 13.26
C GLY A 130 9.90 -4.89 12.21
N ALA A 131 9.90 -5.54 11.05
CA ALA A 131 10.86 -5.21 10.00
C ALA A 131 10.61 -3.83 9.39
N ILE A 132 11.67 -3.19 8.92
CA ILE A 132 11.64 -1.88 8.27
C ILE A 132 12.15 -2.03 6.84
N ILE A 133 11.32 -1.67 5.88
CA ILE A 133 11.71 -1.59 4.47
C ILE A 133 12.01 -0.14 4.12
N GLY A 134 13.22 0.13 3.65
CA GLY A 134 13.61 1.48 3.24
C GLY A 134 12.85 1.96 2.00
N ALA A 135 12.48 3.24 1.97
CA ALA A 135 11.75 3.82 0.86
C ALA A 135 12.46 3.63 -0.49
N GLY A 136 11.68 3.43 -1.56
CA GLY A 136 12.19 3.22 -2.91
C GLY A 136 12.79 1.83 -3.14
N SER A 137 12.52 0.87 -2.27
CA SER A 137 13.06 -0.49 -2.41
C SER A 137 12.16 -1.39 -3.27
N THR A 138 12.76 -2.33 -3.98
CA THR A 138 12.08 -3.47 -4.62
C THR A 138 12.49 -4.74 -3.90
N ILE A 139 11.55 -5.35 -3.19
CA ILE A 139 11.80 -6.53 -2.34
C ILE A 139 11.34 -7.77 -3.07
N THR A 140 12.25 -8.66 -3.36
CA THR A 140 12.04 -9.92 -4.13
C THR A 140 12.33 -11.18 -3.32
N ALA A 141 12.68 -11.03 -2.06
CA ALA A 141 12.98 -12.14 -1.15
C ALA A 141 12.45 -11.82 0.25
N ASP A 142 12.23 -12.84 1.05
CA ASP A 142 11.74 -12.71 2.42
C ASP A 142 12.68 -11.89 3.30
N VAL A 143 12.10 -11.05 4.15
CA VAL A 143 12.82 -10.21 5.11
C VAL A 143 12.50 -10.70 6.53
N PRO A 144 13.50 -11.10 7.31
CA PRO A 144 13.29 -11.54 8.70
C PRO A 144 12.67 -10.46 9.59
N GLY A 145 12.04 -10.89 10.68
CA GLY A 145 11.54 -9.97 11.70
C GLY A 145 12.65 -9.09 12.28
N ASP A 146 12.30 -7.86 12.67
CA ASP A 146 13.21 -6.87 13.28
C ASP A 146 14.46 -6.53 12.41
N ALA A 147 14.38 -6.77 11.11
CA ALA A 147 15.44 -6.45 10.16
C ALA A 147 15.15 -5.14 9.41
N ILE A 148 16.22 -4.50 8.93
CA ILE A 148 16.13 -3.39 7.97
C ILE A 148 16.57 -3.89 6.61
N ALA A 149 15.72 -3.74 5.59
CA ALA A 149 16.04 -4.11 4.22
C ALA A 149 15.91 -2.92 3.27
N THR A 150 16.88 -2.78 2.37
CA THR A 150 16.89 -1.76 1.32
C THR A 150 17.49 -2.32 0.04
N THR A 151 17.00 -1.89 -1.11
CA THR A 151 17.54 -2.24 -2.43
C THR A 151 17.83 -1.03 -3.29
N ARG A 152 18.13 0.10 -2.68
CA ARG A 152 18.43 1.36 -3.37
C ARG A 152 19.88 1.40 -3.87
N SER A 153 20.08 1.97 -5.06
CA SER A 153 21.43 2.29 -5.55
C SER A 153 22.07 3.39 -4.70
N ALA A 154 23.40 3.44 -4.70
CA ALA A 154 24.13 4.58 -4.15
C ALA A 154 23.78 5.87 -4.91
N LEU A 155 23.74 7.00 -4.22
CA LEU A 155 23.54 8.30 -4.85
C LEU A 155 24.74 8.66 -5.73
N ASP A 156 24.50 8.87 -7.02
CA ASP A 156 25.50 9.40 -7.98
C ASP A 156 25.13 10.86 -8.32
N VAL A 157 26.02 11.78 -7.99
CA VAL A 157 25.83 13.21 -8.26
C VAL A 157 26.92 13.68 -9.21
N ARG A 158 26.52 14.14 -10.41
CA ARG A 158 27.41 14.63 -11.44
C ARG A 158 27.29 16.15 -11.60
N HIS A 159 28.19 16.89 -10.97
CA HIS A 159 28.15 18.33 -11.01
C HIS A 159 28.28 18.90 -12.47
N GLY A 160 27.39 19.82 -12.80
CA GLY A 160 27.34 20.45 -14.14
C GLY A 160 26.78 19.53 -15.26
N ALA A 161 26.44 18.28 -14.96
CA ALA A 161 25.93 17.36 -15.98
C ALA A 161 24.57 17.80 -16.56
N ALA A 162 23.73 18.42 -15.75
CA ALA A 162 22.43 18.91 -16.21
C ALA A 162 22.56 20.03 -17.28
N SER A 163 23.51 20.93 -17.14
CA SER A 163 23.78 21.97 -18.15
C SER A 163 24.31 21.36 -19.44
N ARG A 164 25.26 20.43 -19.35
CA ARG A 164 25.80 19.72 -20.53
C ARG A 164 24.71 18.94 -21.26
N TYR A 165 23.84 18.24 -20.53
CA TYR A 165 22.71 17.49 -21.10
C TYR A 165 21.76 18.42 -21.87
N ARG A 166 21.35 19.55 -21.27
CA ARG A 166 20.46 20.52 -21.94
C ARG A 166 21.12 21.10 -23.21
N SER A 167 22.42 21.47 -23.15
CA SER A 167 23.14 22.02 -24.32
C SER A 167 23.26 21.01 -25.46
N SER A 168 23.48 19.71 -25.16
CA SER A 168 23.51 18.68 -26.21
C SER A 168 22.18 18.53 -26.91
N ARG A 169 21.08 18.58 -26.18
CA ARG A 169 19.74 18.47 -26.75
C ARG A 169 19.29 19.67 -27.56
N SER A 170 19.65 20.88 -27.13
CA SER A 170 19.34 22.09 -27.90
C SER A 170 20.08 22.15 -29.24
N ASN A 171 21.26 21.54 -29.36
CA ASN A 171 22.03 21.46 -30.60
C ASN A 171 21.51 20.38 -31.57
N GLU A 172 20.74 19.38 -31.08
CA GLU A 172 20.10 18.35 -31.93
C GLU A 172 18.76 18.81 -32.51
N ALA A 173 18.16 19.88 -31.96
CA ALA A 173 16.84 20.39 -32.34
C ALA A 173 16.88 21.57 -33.35
N GLY A 174 18.07 22.02 -33.81
CA GLY A 174 18.32 23.01 -34.86
C GLY A 174 18.90 22.41 -36.12
#